data_4149c4aeaac535c4656a6988175af2a9
#
_entry.id   4149c4aeaac535c4656a6988175af2a9
#
_cell.length_a   1.000
_cell.length_b   1.000
_cell.length_c   1.000
_cell.angle_alpha   90.00
_cell.angle_beta   90.00
_cell.angle_gamma   90.00
#
_symmetry.space_group_name_H-M   'P 1'
#
loop_
_entity.id
_entity.type
_entity.pdbx_description
1 polymer ?
#
loop_
_entity_poly.entity_id
_entity_poly.type
_entity_poly.pdbx_seq_one_letter_code
_entity_poly.pdbx_strand_id
1 'polypeptide(L)'
;MMHGFGHGIGLEIQELESVAAGKPAVTTARPQAERRQDWQRRVRFECDMRGVLLPLEYRQAFYARRVKPMVERFVAAMLLVLLAPVFLAAAIAIRLDGKGPIFFRQNRTGYLGRPFRLVKFRTMVPEAEALKASLRAQNHHASDSPDFKLIEDPRITRVGKFLRKTSIDELPNLINVLRGEMALVGPRPTSFDVGTYKMHHLPRLAARPGITGLWQVSGRANVDFDERTELDVDYIRSMSFANDTRLMFRTVGAVRRGDGAH
;
A
#
# COMPACT_ATOMS: atom_id res chain seq x y z
N MET A 1 8.83 -36.64 16.99
CA MET A 1 9.85 -35.60 16.84
C MET A 1 9.20 -34.26 17.18
N MET A 2 9.26 -33.90 18.48
CA MET A 2 8.76 -32.63 19.00
C MET A 2 9.98 -31.83 19.52
N HIS A 3 10.53 -30.94 18.74
CA HIS A 3 11.49 -29.95 19.22
C HIS A 3 11.38 -28.69 18.35
N GLY A 4 10.88 -27.60 18.94
CA GLY A 4 10.90 -26.29 18.26
C GLY A 4 10.00 -25.19 18.81
N PHE A 5 9.24 -25.41 19.88
CA PHE A 5 8.32 -24.38 20.43
C PHE A 5 8.86 -23.64 21.68
N GLY A 6 10.07 -23.95 22.15
CA GLY A 6 10.56 -23.46 23.45
C GLY A 6 11.27 -22.11 23.46
N HIS A 7 11.70 -21.56 22.33
CA HIS A 7 12.58 -20.38 22.31
C HIS A 7 11.88 -19.01 22.25
N GLY A 8 10.61 -18.96 21.88
CA GLY A 8 9.84 -17.68 21.83
C GLY A 8 9.34 -17.20 23.18
N ILE A 9 8.86 -18.13 24.00
CA ILE A 9 8.22 -17.80 25.30
C ILE A 9 9.28 -17.42 26.35
N GLY A 10 10.47 -18.00 26.28
CA GLY A 10 11.56 -17.68 27.22
C GLY A 10 12.09 -16.25 27.09
N LEU A 11 12.05 -15.65 25.92
CA LEU A 11 12.51 -14.27 25.68
C LEU A 11 11.47 -13.22 26.17
N GLU A 12 10.18 -13.49 26.02
CA GLU A 12 9.14 -12.61 26.57
C GLU A 12 9.12 -12.59 28.10
N ILE A 13 9.38 -13.72 28.76
CA ILE A 13 9.46 -13.80 30.23
C ILE A 13 10.70 -13.03 30.73
N GLN A 14 11.84 -13.13 30.06
CA GLN A 14 13.05 -12.36 30.42
C GLN A 14 12.89 -10.86 30.21
N GLU A 15 12.16 -10.41 29.18
CA GLU A 15 11.84 -8.99 28.99
C GLU A 15 10.92 -8.47 30.11
N LEU A 16 9.92 -9.23 30.54
CA LEU A 16 9.03 -8.87 31.64
C LEU A 16 9.78 -8.80 32.99
N GLU A 17 10.69 -9.72 33.25
CA GLU A 17 11.52 -9.71 34.44
C GLU A 17 12.53 -8.56 34.47
N SER A 18 13.07 -8.16 33.31
CA SER A 18 14.00 -7.03 33.22
C SER A 18 13.32 -5.67 33.44
N VAL A 19 12.08 -5.53 32.99
CA VAL A 19 11.25 -4.34 33.22
C VAL A 19 10.87 -4.22 34.68
N ALA A 20 10.57 -5.34 35.35
CA ALA A 20 10.27 -5.37 36.78
C ALA A 20 11.50 -5.03 37.66
N ALA A 21 12.71 -5.26 37.17
CA ALA A 21 13.96 -4.99 37.83
C ALA A 21 14.53 -3.57 37.59
N GLY A 22 13.81 -2.67 36.90
CA GLY A 22 14.24 -1.28 36.65
C GLY A 22 15.52 -1.16 35.78
N LYS A 23 15.96 -2.22 35.10
CA LYS A 23 17.07 -2.15 34.15
C LYS A 23 16.58 -1.65 32.81
N PRO A 24 17.32 -0.74 32.12
CA PRO A 24 16.94 -0.37 30.77
C PRO A 24 16.90 -1.64 29.91
N ALA A 25 15.75 -1.93 29.32
CA ALA A 25 15.60 -3.06 28.42
C ALA A 25 16.62 -2.89 27.30
N VAL A 26 17.63 -3.75 27.27
CA VAL A 26 18.53 -3.88 26.14
C VAL A 26 17.70 -4.53 25.03
N THR A 27 16.94 -3.69 24.33
CA THR A 27 16.22 -4.11 23.13
C THR A 27 17.28 -4.44 22.09
N THR A 28 17.76 -5.67 22.06
CA THR A 28 18.52 -6.20 20.94
C THR A 28 17.57 -6.27 19.75
N ALA A 29 17.43 -5.12 19.09
CA ALA A 29 16.61 -5.03 17.89
C ALA A 29 17.09 -6.08 16.90
N ARG A 30 16.32 -7.15 16.69
CA ARG A 30 16.64 -8.20 15.72
C ARG A 30 17.05 -7.58 14.40
N PRO A 31 18.07 -8.10 13.71
CA PRO A 31 18.50 -7.59 12.42
C PRO A 31 17.32 -7.44 11.46
N GLN A 32 17.33 -6.40 10.64
CA GLN A 32 16.23 -6.13 9.68
C GLN A 32 15.91 -7.32 8.76
N ALA A 33 16.95 -8.13 8.46
CA ALA A 33 16.80 -9.34 7.63
C ALA A 33 15.97 -10.44 8.33
N GLU A 34 16.17 -10.66 9.63
CA GLU A 34 15.40 -11.65 10.41
C GLU A 34 13.95 -11.23 10.55
N ARG A 35 13.67 -9.94 10.86
CA ARG A 35 12.32 -9.41 10.91
C ARG A 35 11.58 -9.60 9.58
N ARG A 36 12.27 -9.42 8.44
CA ARG A 36 11.67 -9.66 7.10
C ARG A 36 11.30 -11.11 6.89
N GLN A 37 12.14 -12.06 7.32
CA GLN A 37 11.86 -13.49 7.18
C GLN A 37 10.67 -13.91 8.05
N ASP A 38 10.56 -13.39 9.26
CA ASP A 38 9.44 -13.67 10.14
C ASP A 38 8.11 -13.20 9.56
N TRP A 39 8.06 -11.99 8.99
CA TRP A 39 6.84 -11.50 8.33
C TRP A 39 6.48 -12.31 7.10
N GLN A 40 7.45 -12.72 6.29
CA GLN A 40 7.20 -13.57 5.14
C GLN A 40 6.65 -14.94 5.55
N ARG A 41 7.14 -15.52 6.64
CA ARG A 41 6.61 -16.78 7.20
C ARG A 41 5.18 -16.62 7.70
N ARG A 42 4.90 -15.55 8.46
CA ARG A 42 3.54 -15.25 8.97
C ARG A 42 2.55 -15.04 7.84
N VAL A 43 2.90 -14.25 6.81
CA VAL A 43 2.03 -14.06 5.64
C VAL A 43 1.75 -15.39 4.94
N ARG A 44 2.76 -16.23 4.73
CA ARG A 44 2.58 -17.54 4.11
C ARG A 44 1.67 -18.42 4.95
N PHE A 45 1.94 -18.53 6.24
CA PHE A 45 1.13 -19.33 7.16
C PHE A 45 -0.35 -18.90 7.12
N GLU A 46 -0.64 -17.61 7.22
CA GLU A 46 -2.00 -17.11 7.20
C GLU A 46 -2.68 -17.29 5.84
N CYS A 47 -1.91 -17.19 4.75
CA CYS A 47 -2.40 -17.50 3.42
C CYS A 47 -2.75 -18.97 3.26
N ASP A 48 -1.91 -19.88 3.80
CA ASP A 48 -2.16 -21.33 3.78
C ASP A 48 -3.41 -21.67 4.59
N MET A 49 -3.55 -21.09 5.80
CA MET A 49 -4.74 -21.29 6.65
C MET A 49 -6.03 -20.79 6.00
N ARG A 50 -5.98 -19.75 5.18
CA ARG A 50 -7.16 -19.19 4.49
C ARG A 50 -7.35 -19.73 3.08
N GLY A 51 -6.49 -20.62 2.61
CA GLY A 51 -6.53 -21.13 1.24
C GLY A 51 -6.30 -20.04 0.18
N VAL A 52 -5.59 -18.95 0.50
CA VAL A 52 -5.34 -17.83 -0.43
C VAL A 52 -4.21 -18.15 -1.41
N LEU A 53 -3.24 -18.96 -0.98
CA LEU A 53 -2.11 -19.38 -1.82
C LEU A 53 -2.17 -20.84 -2.24
N LEU A 54 -3.05 -21.66 -1.62
CA LEU A 54 -3.20 -23.08 -1.90
C LEU A 54 -4.69 -23.39 -2.14
N PRO A 55 -5.01 -23.97 -3.29
CA PRO A 55 -4.25 -24.02 -4.50
C PRO A 55 -4.68 -22.90 -5.46
N LEU A 56 -3.89 -21.89 -5.64
CA LEU A 56 -4.01 -21.14 -6.88
C LEU A 56 -3.91 -22.20 -7.98
N GLU A 57 -4.94 -22.39 -8.76
CA GLU A 57 -4.86 -23.25 -9.95
C GLU A 57 -3.57 -22.93 -10.70
N TYR A 58 -2.92 -23.95 -11.24
CA TYR A 58 -1.64 -23.79 -11.95
C TYR A 58 -1.65 -22.59 -12.94
N ARG A 59 -2.77 -22.36 -13.59
CA ARG A 59 -3.00 -21.22 -14.51
C ARG A 59 -2.91 -19.86 -13.78
N GLN A 60 -3.51 -19.72 -12.62
CA GLN A 60 -3.47 -18.48 -11.84
C GLN A 60 -2.07 -18.22 -11.29
N ALA A 61 -1.37 -19.26 -10.82
CA ALA A 61 -0.01 -19.14 -10.34
C ALA A 61 0.96 -18.71 -11.48
N PHE A 62 0.81 -19.27 -12.68
CA PHE A 62 1.59 -18.90 -13.84
C PHE A 62 1.32 -17.45 -14.26
N TYR A 63 0.03 -17.07 -14.36
CA TYR A 63 -0.36 -15.70 -14.65
C TYR A 63 0.24 -14.71 -13.64
N ALA A 64 -0.01 -14.91 -12.34
CA ALA A 64 0.41 -14.00 -11.27
C ALA A 64 1.94 -13.84 -11.17
N ARG A 65 2.70 -14.91 -11.45
CA ARG A 65 4.16 -14.93 -11.27
C ARG A 65 4.94 -14.52 -12.51
N ARG A 66 4.43 -14.80 -13.70
CA ARG A 66 5.16 -14.60 -14.97
C ARG A 66 4.47 -13.60 -15.90
N VAL A 67 3.23 -13.87 -16.28
CA VAL A 67 2.54 -13.06 -17.30
C VAL A 67 2.21 -11.66 -16.77
N LYS A 68 1.53 -11.57 -15.64
CA LYS A 68 1.10 -10.30 -15.05
C LYS A 68 2.24 -9.30 -14.87
N PRO A 69 3.36 -9.62 -14.21
CA PRO A 69 4.44 -8.66 -14.02
C PRO A 69 5.10 -8.20 -15.33
N MET A 70 5.15 -9.05 -16.34
CA MET A 70 5.72 -8.70 -17.64
C MET A 70 4.80 -7.75 -18.41
N VAL A 71 3.52 -8.09 -18.50
CA VAL A 71 2.51 -7.27 -19.19
C VAL A 71 2.37 -5.90 -18.51
N GLU A 72 2.27 -5.87 -17.18
CA GLU A 72 2.09 -4.61 -16.45
C GLU A 72 3.31 -3.69 -16.56
N ARG A 73 4.52 -4.22 -16.53
CA ARG A 73 5.72 -3.41 -16.77
C ARG A 73 5.76 -2.84 -18.19
N PHE A 74 5.41 -3.65 -19.17
CA PHE A 74 5.33 -3.18 -20.56
C PHE A 74 4.29 -2.06 -20.69
N VAL A 75 3.09 -2.24 -20.14
CA VAL A 75 2.03 -1.22 -20.15
C VAL A 75 2.47 0.02 -19.38
N ALA A 76 3.13 -0.13 -18.22
CA ALA A 76 3.63 1.00 -17.45
C ALA A 76 4.70 1.80 -18.22
N ALA A 77 5.62 1.12 -18.94
CA ALA A 77 6.61 1.77 -19.78
C ALA A 77 5.94 2.58 -20.91
N MET A 78 5.00 1.96 -21.60
CA MET A 78 4.22 2.61 -22.66
C MET A 78 3.46 3.84 -22.13
N LEU A 79 2.78 3.69 -20.98
CA LEU A 79 2.04 4.81 -20.37
C LEU A 79 2.96 5.94 -19.92
N LEU A 80 4.16 5.66 -19.41
CA LEU A 80 5.12 6.70 -19.02
C LEU A 80 5.57 7.53 -20.24
N VAL A 81 5.79 6.89 -21.39
CA VAL A 81 6.13 7.58 -22.64
C VAL A 81 4.93 8.39 -23.15
N LEU A 82 3.76 7.78 -23.23
CA LEU A 82 2.54 8.42 -23.73
C LEU A 82 2.13 9.63 -22.88
N LEU A 83 2.24 9.50 -21.55
CA LEU A 83 1.85 10.54 -20.59
C LEU A 83 2.99 11.52 -20.25
N ALA A 84 4.16 11.44 -20.91
CA ALA A 84 5.27 12.35 -20.67
C ALA A 84 4.87 13.86 -20.75
N PRO A 85 4.02 14.29 -21.70
CA PRO A 85 3.56 15.69 -21.72
C PRO A 85 2.74 16.06 -20.48
N VAL A 86 1.91 15.13 -19.95
CA VAL A 86 1.11 15.32 -18.74
C VAL A 86 2.05 15.43 -17.52
N PHE A 87 3.08 14.58 -17.45
CA PHE A 87 4.11 14.66 -16.41
C PHE A 87 4.82 16.01 -16.41
N LEU A 88 5.20 16.51 -17.59
CA LEU A 88 5.86 17.81 -17.72
C LEU A 88 4.93 18.95 -17.28
N ALA A 89 3.69 18.96 -17.75
CA ALA A 89 2.69 19.95 -17.37
C ALA A 89 2.43 19.96 -15.86
N ALA A 90 2.25 18.78 -15.25
CA ALA A 90 2.08 18.65 -13.81
C ALA A 90 3.32 19.14 -13.04
N ALA A 91 4.52 18.78 -13.50
CA ALA A 91 5.78 19.23 -12.89
C ALA A 91 5.92 20.75 -12.90
N ILE A 92 5.62 21.39 -14.02
CA ILE A 92 5.64 22.86 -14.15
C ILE A 92 4.60 23.48 -13.21
N ALA A 93 3.36 23.00 -13.23
CA ALA A 93 2.28 23.50 -12.37
C ALA A 93 2.65 23.40 -10.87
N ILE A 94 3.20 22.27 -10.42
CA ILE A 94 3.65 22.07 -9.04
C ILE A 94 4.79 23.04 -8.67
N ARG A 95 5.71 23.34 -9.58
CA ARG A 95 6.81 24.29 -9.33
C ARG A 95 6.33 25.72 -9.23
N LEU A 96 5.30 26.07 -10.00
CA LEU A 96 4.67 27.39 -9.95
C LEU A 96 3.78 27.58 -8.71
N ASP A 97 3.17 26.50 -8.20
CA ASP A 97 2.28 26.51 -7.04
C ASP A 97 3.03 26.63 -5.69
N GLY A 98 4.35 26.39 -5.67
CA GLY A 98 5.17 26.63 -4.47
C GLY A 98 6.54 25.95 -4.49
N LYS A 99 7.41 26.41 -3.58
CA LYS A 99 8.78 25.87 -3.43
C LYS A 99 8.74 24.41 -2.95
N GLY A 100 9.79 23.64 -3.30
CA GLY A 100 9.97 22.26 -2.85
C GLY A 100 10.02 21.23 -3.98
N PRO A 101 10.12 19.92 -3.69
CA PRO A 101 10.27 18.87 -4.67
C PRO A 101 8.98 18.65 -5.48
N ILE A 102 9.10 18.22 -6.74
CA ILE A 102 7.96 17.87 -7.60
C ILE A 102 7.34 16.56 -7.15
N PHE A 103 8.16 15.60 -6.74
CA PHE A 103 7.72 14.28 -6.31
C PHE A 103 7.70 14.19 -4.79
N PHE A 104 6.63 13.60 -4.29
CA PHE A 104 6.50 13.13 -2.91
C PHE A 104 6.84 11.65 -2.85
N ARG A 105 7.58 11.25 -1.81
CA ARG A 105 7.96 9.86 -1.58
C ARG A 105 7.57 9.45 -0.17
N GLN A 106 6.92 8.31 -0.05
CA GLN A 106 6.48 7.78 1.23
C GLN A 106 6.74 6.27 1.33
N ASN A 107 7.21 5.81 2.49
CA ASN A 107 7.33 4.39 2.75
C ASN A 107 5.93 3.76 2.84
N ARG A 108 5.76 2.63 2.18
CA ARG A 108 4.52 1.84 2.16
C ARG A 108 4.85 0.37 2.37
N THR A 109 3.91 -0.35 2.97
CA THR A 109 3.96 -1.80 3.09
C THR A 109 3.60 -2.42 1.75
N GLY A 110 4.49 -3.26 1.24
CA GLY A 110 4.37 -3.93 -0.06
C GLY A 110 4.26 -5.44 0.05
N TYR A 111 4.60 -6.11 -1.05
CA TYR A 111 4.53 -7.57 -1.19
C TYR A 111 5.29 -8.29 -0.07
N LEU A 112 4.62 -9.23 0.61
CA LEU A 112 5.13 -9.99 1.76
C LEU A 112 5.68 -9.08 2.89
N GLY A 113 5.04 -7.93 3.12
CA GLY A 113 5.42 -7.00 4.17
C GLY A 113 6.72 -6.22 3.90
N ARG A 114 7.30 -6.29 2.69
CA ARG A 114 8.51 -5.54 2.33
C ARG A 114 8.18 -4.07 2.15
N PRO A 115 8.83 -3.14 2.85
CA PRO A 115 8.62 -1.74 2.63
C PRO A 115 9.20 -1.31 1.26
N PHE A 116 8.50 -0.40 0.59
CA PHE A 116 8.97 0.26 -0.63
C PHE A 116 8.66 1.74 -0.59
N ARG A 117 9.31 2.54 -1.44
CA ARG A 117 9.08 3.97 -1.58
C ARG A 117 8.07 4.25 -2.68
N LEU A 118 6.84 4.52 -2.30
CA LEU A 118 5.79 5.01 -3.20
C LEU A 118 6.18 6.39 -3.74
N VAL A 119 6.01 6.62 -5.04
CA VAL A 119 6.31 7.89 -5.72
C VAL A 119 5.03 8.51 -6.25
N LYS A 120 4.69 9.73 -5.79
CA LYS A 120 3.55 10.51 -6.27
C LYS A 120 3.99 11.92 -6.65
N PHE A 121 3.15 12.64 -7.38
CA PHE A 121 3.32 14.10 -7.44
C PHE A 121 2.98 14.74 -6.09
N ARG A 122 3.70 15.82 -5.76
CA ARG A 122 3.42 16.61 -4.56
C ARG A 122 2.10 17.33 -4.73
N THR A 123 1.20 17.13 -3.76
CA THR A 123 -0.12 17.78 -3.70
C THR A 123 -0.33 18.60 -2.44
N MET A 124 0.64 18.62 -1.54
CA MET A 124 0.61 19.31 -0.25
C MET A 124 1.78 20.26 -0.12
N VAL A 125 1.64 21.22 0.79
CA VAL A 125 2.73 22.14 1.18
C VAL A 125 3.92 21.37 1.76
N PRO A 126 5.16 21.89 1.68
CA PRO A 126 6.34 21.18 2.20
C PRO A 126 6.24 20.83 3.68
N GLU A 127 5.58 21.66 4.49
CA GLU A 127 5.44 21.54 5.94
C GLU A 127 4.25 20.62 6.35
N ALA A 128 3.62 19.96 5.40
CA ALA A 128 2.38 19.18 5.62
C ALA A 128 2.50 18.11 6.70
N GLU A 129 3.67 17.48 6.87
CA GLU A 129 3.86 16.45 7.90
C GLU A 129 3.95 17.08 9.31
N ALA A 130 4.59 18.24 9.45
CA ALA A 130 4.63 18.98 10.72
C ALA A 130 3.21 19.43 11.13
N LEU A 131 2.41 19.89 10.17
CA LEU A 131 1.02 20.30 10.40
C LEU A 131 0.08 19.12 10.73
N LYS A 132 0.44 17.89 10.38
CA LYS A 132 -0.39 16.70 10.64
C LYS A 132 -0.65 16.49 12.13
N ALA A 133 0.34 16.74 12.97
CA ALA A 133 0.23 16.57 14.41
C ALA A 133 -0.86 17.47 15.02
N SER A 134 -0.91 18.75 14.61
CA SER A 134 -1.91 19.72 15.07
C SER A 134 -3.33 19.43 14.53
N LEU A 135 -3.41 18.75 13.39
CA LEU A 135 -4.69 18.42 12.74
C LEU A 135 -5.27 17.07 13.17
N ARG A 136 -4.56 16.28 13.99
CA ARG A 136 -5.02 14.95 14.41
C ARG A 136 -6.37 14.98 15.14
N ALA A 137 -6.66 16.00 15.90
CA ALA A 137 -7.93 16.17 16.60
C ALA A 137 -9.14 16.31 15.65
N GLN A 138 -8.90 16.64 14.37
CA GLN A 138 -9.92 16.81 13.34
C GLN A 138 -10.05 15.61 12.40
N ASN A 139 -9.44 14.47 12.77
CA ASN A 139 -9.50 13.26 11.95
C ASN A 139 -10.94 12.72 11.86
N HIS A 140 -11.42 12.45 10.64
CA HIS A 140 -12.75 11.88 10.40
C HIS A 140 -12.83 10.35 10.59
N HIS A 141 -11.70 9.67 10.69
CA HIS A 141 -11.67 8.28 11.10
C HIS A 141 -11.66 8.15 12.62
N ALA A 142 -12.08 6.99 13.15
CA ALA A 142 -11.99 6.69 14.57
C ALA A 142 -10.58 6.97 15.11
N SER A 143 -10.47 7.40 16.37
CA SER A 143 -9.19 7.83 16.99
C SER A 143 -8.09 6.77 16.93
N ASP A 144 -8.47 5.50 16.91
CA ASP A 144 -7.63 4.31 16.82
C ASP A 144 -7.41 3.80 15.39
N SER A 145 -8.06 4.42 14.38
CA SER A 145 -7.79 4.10 12.98
C SER A 145 -6.42 4.63 12.56
N PRO A 146 -5.58 3.80 11.93
CA PRO A 146 -4.32 4.25 11.36
C PRO A 146 -4.51 5.20 10.16
N ASP A 147 -5.72 5.25 9.59
CA ASP A 147 -6.05 6.15 8.49
C ASP A 147 -6.29 7.58 8.99
N PHE A 148 -5.68 8.56 8.31
CA PHE A 148 -5.86 9.97 8.57
C PHE A 148 -6.48 10.65 7.35
N LYS A 149 -7.69 11.20 7.52
CA LYS A 149 -8.43 11.87 6.45
C LYS A 149 -9.14 13.11 6.98
N LEU A 150 -8.97 14.22 6.28
CA LEU A 150 -9.73 15.46 6.49
C LEU A 150 -10.56 15.75 5.24
N ILE A 151 -11.81 16.20 5.41
CA ILE A 151 -12.71 16.57 4.29
C ILE A 151 -12.13 17.79 3.56
N GLU A 152 -11.72 18.81 4.32
CA GLU A 152 -11.04 19.99 3.81
C GLU A 152 -9.65 20.08 4.42
N ASP A 153 -8.65 19.41 3.80
CA ASP A 153 -7.29 19.40 4.30
C ASP A 153 -6.57 20.69 3.88
N PRO A 154 -6.26 21.61 4.83
CA PRO A 154 -5.63 22.90 4.53
C PRO A 154 -4.20 22.75 3.99
N ARG A 155 -3.60 21.57 4.10
CA ARG A 155 -2.26 21.29 3.59
C ARG A 155 -2.23 21.09 2.08
N ILE A 156 -3.41 20.85 1.44
CA ILE A 156 -3.50 20.58 0.01
C ILE A 156 -3.42 21.90 -0.76
N THR A 157 -2.48 21.99 -1.70
CA THR A 157 -2.31 23.17 -2.56
C THR A 157 -3.43 23.26 -3.62
N ARG A 158 -3.56 24.41 -4.31
CA ARG A 158 -4.57 24.58 -5.37
C ARG A 158 -4.35 23.61 -6.52
N VAL A 159 -3.10 23.50 -7.00
CA VAL A 159 -2.72 22.51 -8.01
C VAL A 159 -2.91 21.09 -7.47
N GLY A 160 -2.57 20.85 -6.19
CA GLY A 160 -2.75 19.58 -5.53
C GLY A 160 -4.21 19.10 -5.52
N LYS A 161 -5.18 19.99 -5.29
CA LYS A 161 -6.62 19.66 -5.38
C LYS A 161 -7.00 19.14 -6.77
N PHE A 162 -6.53 19.82 -7.83
CA PHE A 162 -6.78 19.38 -9.20
C PHE A 162 -6.14 18.03 -9.50
N LEU A 163 -4.86 17.84 -9.13
CA LEU A 163 -4.14 16.59 -9.37
C LEU A 163 -4.80 15.40 -8.66
N ARG A 164 -5.27 15.58 -7.42
CA ARG A 164 -6.02 14.55 -6.68
C ARG A 164 -7.35 14.25 -7.33
N LYS A 165 -8.14 15.26 -7.67
CA LYS A 165 -9.45 15.09 -8.33
C LYS A 165 -9.35 14.32 -9.64
N THR A 166 -8.26 14.47 -10.36
CA THR A 166 -7.99 13.78 -11.64
C THR A 166 -7.16 12.51 -11.49
N SER A 167 -6.73 12.17 -10.26
CA SER A 167 -5.80 11.06 -9.96
C SER A 167 -4.45 11.16 -10.70
N ILE A 168 -4.12 12.32 -11.27
CA ILE A 168 -2.83 12.56 -11.93
C ILE A 168 -1.68 12.45 -10.92
N ASP A 169 -1.93 12.78 -9.64
CA ASP A 169 -0.93 12.65 -8.57
C ASP A 169 -0.40 11.22 -8.40
N GLU A 170 -1.16 10.22 -8.81
CA GLU A 170 -0.78 8.79 -8.71
C GLU A 170 -0.02 8.27 -9.93
N LEU A 171 0.03 9.00 -11.05
CA LEU A 171 0.73 8.56 -12.26
C LEU A 171 2.21 8.19 -12.03
N PRO A 172 2.99 8.88 -11.15
CA PRO A 172 4.35 8.46 -10.86
C PRO A 172 4.50 7.07 -10.24
N ASN A 173 3.42 6.46 -9.72
CA ASN A 173 3.42 5.06 -9.28
C ASN A 173 3.76 4.08 -10.43
N LEU A 174 3.57 4.47 -11.69
CA LEU A 174 4.04 3.70 -12.86
C LEU A 174 5.55 3.39 -12.79
N ILE A 175 6.34 4.26 -12.16
CA ILE A 175 7.76 4.01 -11.90
C ILE A 175 7.94 2.86 -10.91
N ASN A 176 7.08 2.75 -9.88
CA ASN A 176 7.10 1.63 -8.96
C ASN A 176 6.67 0.32 -9.63
N VAL A 177 5.75 0.38 -10.60
CA VAL A 177 5.37 -0.79 -11.41
C VAL A 177 6.55 -1.28 -12.26
N LEU A 178 7.27 -0.38 -12.94
CA LEU A 178 8.47 -0.73 -13.68
C LEU A 178 9.54 -1.38 -12.81
N ARG A 179 9.73 -0.87 -11.59
CA ARG A 179 10.66 -1.44 -10.61
C ARG A 179 10.19 -2.78 -10.05
N GLY A 180 8.93 -3.17 -10.30
CA GLY A 180 8.33 -4.40 -9.76
C GLY A 180 7.97 -4.31 -8.27
N GLU A 181 7.95 -3.12 -7.71
CA GLU A 181 7.50 -2.83 -6.34
C GLU A 181 5.97 -2.81 -6.25
N MET A 182 5.31 -2.40 -7.36
CA MET A 182 3.86 -2.36 -7.51
C MET A 182 3.40 -3.13 -8.75
N ALA A 183 2.10 -3.29 -8.86
CA ALA A 183 1.31 -3.78 -9.98
C ALA A 183 0.39 -2.64 -10.48
N LEU A 184 -0.14 -2.75 -11.69
CA LEU A 184 -1.24 -1.87 -12.12
C LEU A 184 -2.50 -2.16 -11.31
N VAL A 185 -2.84 -3.45 -11.16
CA VAL A 185 -4.01 -3.93 -10.41
C VAL A 185 -3.54 -4.77 -9.22
N GLY A 186 -4.01 -4.44 -8.01
CA GLY A 186 -3.65 -5.14 -6.77
C GLY A 186 -4.19 -4.47 -5.53
N PRO A 187 -3.94 -5.04 -4.35
CA PRO A 187 -4.26 -4.42 -3.06
C PRO A 187 -3.66 -3.00 -2.94
N ARG A 188 -4.44 -2.02 -2.46
CA ARG A 188 -3.90 -0.66 -2.29
C ARG A 188 -2.84 -0.62 -1.20
N PRO A 189 -1.64 -0.03 -1.44
CA PRO A 189 -0.59 0.04 -0.43
C PRO A 189 -0.98 0.95 0.74
N THR A 190 -0.73 0.50 1.97
CA THR A 190 -0.99 1.27 3.18
C THR A 190 0.24 1.99 3.69
N SER A 191 0.03 3.04 4.51
CA SER A 191 1.10 3.79 5.17
C SER A 191 1.50 3.22 6.53
N PHE A 192 0.74 2.22 7.03
CA PHE A 192 1.04 1.63 8.34
C PHE A 192 2.19 0.64 8.24
N ASP A 193 2.93 0.51 9.33
CA ASP A 193 3.91 -0.54 9.48
C ASP A 193 3.23 -1.91 9.51
N VAL A 194 3.88 -2.91 8.95
CA VAL A 194 3.36 -4.29 8.93
C VAL A 194 3.12 -4.84 10.34
N GLY A 195 3.84 -4.32 11.35
CA GLY A 195 3.66 -4.68 12.76
C GLY A 195 2.29 -4.33 13.32
N THR A 196 1.58 -3.39 12.71
CA THR A 196 0.21 -3.00 13.13
C THR A 196 -0.88 -3.86 12.49
N TYR A 197 -0.53 -4.76 11.57
CA TYR A 197 -1.51 -5.63 10.93
C TYR A 197 -1.91 -6.76 11.87
N LYS A 198 -3.21 -7.00 12.00
CA LYS A 198 -3.74 -8.22 12.60
C LYS A 198 -3.50 -9.41 11.68
N MET A 199 -3.52 -10.63 12.21
CA MET A 199 -3.25 -11.84 11.44
C MET A 199 -4.14 -11.96 10.21
N HIS A 200 -5.45 -11.69 10.33
CA HIS A 200 -6.40 -11.77 9.22
C HIS A 200 -6.17 -10.73 8.11
N HIS A 201 -5.36 -9.69 8.36
CA HIS A 201 -4.98 -8.72 7.34
C HIS A 201 -3.80 -9.19 6.47
N LEU A 202 -2.98 -10.13 6.95
CA LEU A 202 -1.73 -10.53 6.28
C LEU A 202 -1.94 -11.13 4.88
N PRO A 203 -3.05 -11.86 4.57
CA PRO A 203 -3.26 -12.43 3.24
C PRO A 203 -3.28 -11.40 2.11
N ARG A 204 -3.69 -10.16 2.37
CA ARG A 204 -3.63 -9.10 1.36
C ARG A 204 -2.21 -8.79 0.87
N LEU A 205 -1.20 -9.13 1.67
CA LEU A 205 0.22 -8.94 1.33
C LEU A 205 0.77 -10.04 0.40
N ALA A 206 -0.03 -11.05 0.07
CA ALA A 206 0.36 -12.13 -0.84
C ALA A 206 0.43 -11.70 -2.32
N ALA A 207 -0.05 -10.49 -2.65
CA ALA A 207 0.09 -9.89 -3.97
C ALA A 207 0.89 -8.58 -3.91
N ARG A 208 1.45 -8.15 -5.06
CA ARG A 208 2.04 -6.81 -5.16
C ARG A 208 0.95 -5.75 -5.02
N PRO A 209 1.22 -4.66 -4.29
CA PRO A 209 0.26 -3.56 -4.19
C PRO A 209 -0.01 -2.94 -5.56
N GLY A 210 -1.28 -2.57 -5.81
CA GLY A 210 -1.72 -1.99 -7.07
C GLY A 210 -1.84 -0.46 -7.06
N ILE A 211 -1.81 0.14 -8.25
CA ILE A 211 -2.26 1.52 -8.46
C ILE A 211 -3.78 1.57 -8.28
N THR A 212 -4.47 0.59 -8.84
CA THR A 212 -5.91 0.36 -8.62
C THR A 212 -6.18 -1.02 -8.04
N GLY A 213 -7.36 -1.23 -7.47
CA GLY A 213 -7.76 -2.49 -6.86
C GLY A 213 -9.27 -2.66 -6.80
N LEU A 214 -9.72 -3.87 -6.42
CA LEU A 214 -11.13 -4.23 -6.43
C LEU A 214 -11.97 -3.26 -5.60
N TRP A 215 -11.57 -2.98 -4.35
CA TRP A 215 -12.35 -2.09 -3.47
C TRP A 215 -12.39 -0.64 -3.99
N GLN A 216 -11.32 -0.15 -4.66
CA GLN A 216 -11.27 1.22 -5.19
C GLN A 216 -12.30 1.45 -6.30
N VAL A 217 -12.65 0.41 -7.06
CA VAL A 217 -13.62 0.49 -8.17
C VAL A 217 -14.99 -0.08 -7.83
N SER A 218 -15.19 -0.59 -6.61
CA SER A 218 -16.48 -1.16 -6.18
C SER A 218 -17.50 -0.10 -5.71
N GLY A 219 -17.12 1.18 -5.69
CA GLY A 219 -17.98 2.28 -5.22
C GLY A 219 -18.13 2.33 -3.69
N ARG A 220 -17.38 1.55 -2.95
CA ARG A 220 -17.41 1.46 -1.48
C ARG A 220 -16.35 2.38 -0.86
N ALA A 221 -16.51 3.69 -1.03
CA ALA A 221 -15.51 4.67 -0.54
C ALA A 221 -15.37 4.72 0.99
N ASN A 222 -16.37 4.27 1.73
CA ASN A 222 -16.46 4.37 3.19
C ASN A 222 -16.36 3.03 3.93
N VAL A 223 -15.78 2.01 3.29
CA VAL A 223 -15.53 0.72 3.96
C VAL A 223 -14.38 0.83 4.94
N ASP A 224 -14.47 0.11 6.06
CA ASP A 224 -13.40 0.02 7.04
C ASP A 224 -12.19 -0.78 6.50
N PHE A 225 -11.14 -0.87 7.31
CA PHE A 225 -9.92 -1.54 6.88
C PHE A 225 -10.08 -3.06 6.78
N ASP A 226 -10.92 -3.65 7.62
CA ASP A 226 -11.18 -5.10 7.63
C ASP A 226 -11.93 -5.49 6.34
N GLU A 227 -12.98 -4.76 5.97
CA GLU A 227 -13.72 -5.01 4.72
C GLU A 227 -12.85 -4.76 3.46
N ARG A 228 -12.00 -3.70 3.47
CA ARG A 228 -11.03 -3.50 2.37
C ARG A 228 -10.09 -4.69 2.22
N THR A 229 -9.65 -5.27 3.34
CA THR A 229 -8.76 -6.43 3.34
C THR A 229 -9.45 -7.66 2.77
N GLU A 230 -10.72 -7.89 3.07
CA GLU A 230 -11.50 -8.98 2.49
C GLU A 230 -11.62 -8.85 0.97
N LEU A 231 -11.95 -7.65 0.48
CA LEU A 231 -11.99 -7.36 -0.97
C LEU A 231 -10.63 -7.55 -1.65
N ASP A 232 -9.53 -7.20 -0.97
CA ASP A 232 -8.18 -7.44 -1.47
C ASP A 232 -7.86 -8.95 -1.56
N VAL A 233 -8.32 -9.75 -0.59
CA VAL A 233 -8.18 -11.21 -0.60
C VAL A 233 -9.02 -11.83 -1.71
N ASP A 234 -10.25 -11.37 -1.91
CA ASP A 234 -11.13 -11.82 -2.99
C ASP A 234 -10.53 -11.52 -4.37
N TYR A 235 -9.91 -10.34 -4.52
CA TYR A 235 -9.15 -10.03 -5.71
C TYR A 235 -8.01 -11.03 -5.94
N ILE A 236 -7.22 -11.34 -4.90
CA ILE A 236 -6.10 -12.29 -5.01
C ILE A 236 -6.58 -13.67 -5.44
N ARG A 237 -7.70 -14.14 -4.90
CA ARG A 237 -8.33 -15.43 -5.27
C ARG A 237 -8.83 -15.45 -6.70
N SER A 238 -9.34 -14.33 -7.19
CA SER A 238 -9.92 -14.19 -8.55
C SER A 238 -8.94 -13.61 -9.58
N MET A 239 -7.65 -13.49 -9.22
CA MET A 239 -6.64 -12.85 -10.07
C MET A 239 -6.50 -13.58 -11.41
N SER A 240 -6.77 -12.86 -12.48
CA SER A 240 -6.66 -13.35 -13.86
C SER A 240 -6.48 -12.19 -14.82
N PHE A 241 -5.99 -12.45 -16.05
CA PHE A 241 -5.86 -11.41 -17.08
C PHE A 241 -7.19 -10.72 -17.39
N ALA A 242 -8.28 -11.48 -17.50
CA ALA A 242 -9.61 -10.93 -17.75
C ALA A 242 -10.10 -10.05 -16.60
N ASN A 243 -9.90 -10.48 -15.35
CA ASN A 243 -10.30 -9.69 -14.18
C ASN A 243 -9.48 -8.42 -14.05
N ASP A 244 -8.16 -8.47 -14.22
CA ASP A 244 -7.28 -7.31 -14.20
C ASP A 244 -7.68 -6.30 -15.29
N THR A 245 -7.93 -6.75 -16.51
CA THR A 245 -8.39 -5.90 -17.62
C THR A 245 -9.72 -5.24 -17.28
N ARG A 246 -10.68 -6.01 -16.73
CA ARG A 246 -11.99 -5.48 -16.30
C ARG A 246 -11.83 -4.39 -15.24
N LEU A 247 -10.97 -4.61 -14.25
CA LEU A 247 -10.72 -3.63 -13.17
C LEU A 247 -10.04 -2.37 -13.70
N MET A 248 -9.13 -2.47 -14.66
CA MET A 248 -8.53 -1.31 -15.34
C MET A 248 -9.57 -0.46 -16.05
N PHE A 249 -10.50 -1.06 -16.82
CA PHE A 249 -11.59 -0.31 -17.44
C PHE A 249 -12.54 0.34 -16.41
N ARG A 250 -12.87 -0.36 -15.34
CA ARG A 250 -13.68 0.20 -14.25
C ARG A 250 -12.99 1.38 -13.57
N THR A 251 -11.66 1.34 -13.45
CA THR A 251 -10.86 2.45 -12.90
C THR A 251 -11.00 3.71 -13.73
N VAL A 252 -10.94 3.61 -15.06
CA VAL A 252 -11.17 4.78 -15.94
C VAL A 252 -12.55 5.39 -15.70
N GLY A 253 -13.58 4.56 -15.51
CA GLY A 253 -14.93 5.02 -15.16
C GLY A 253 -14.98 5.70 -13.78
N ALA A 254 -14.34 5.13 -12.76
CA ALA A 254 -14.29 5.69 -11.41
C ALA A 254 -13.57 7.05 -11.38
N VAL A 255 -12.43 7.16 -12.06
CA VAL A 255 -11.68 8.44 -12.17
C VAL A 255 -12.54 9.52 -12.87
N ARG A 256 -13.27 9.18 -13.93
CA ARG A 256 -14.16 10.15 -14.61
C ARG A 256 -15.31 10.65 -13.74
N ARG A 257 -15.83 9.80 -12.84
CA ARG A 257 -16.86 10.19 -11.88
C ARG A 257 -16.30 10.93 -10.67
N GLY A 258 -14.98 10.93 -10.47
CA GLY A 258 -14.35 11.49 -9.30
C GLY A 258 -14.51 10.64 -8.03
N ASP A 259 -14.87 9.37 -8.19
CA ASP A 259 -15.05 8.43 -7.07
C ASP A 259 -13.68 8.21 -6.37
N GLY A 260 -13.58 8.59 -5.09
CA GLY A 260 -12.36 8.41 -4.30
C GLY A 260 -11.33 9.56 -4.37
N ALA A 261 -11.63 10.65 -5.07
CA ALA A 261 -10.83 11.87 -5.05
C ALA A 261 -11.09 12.67 -3.77
N HIS A 262 -10.32 12.38 -2.70
CA HIS A 262 -10.41 13.11 -1.42
C HIS A 262 -9.02 13.48 -0.91
#